data_ce95c4799fa966f06adcaf32b3a6de94
#
_entry.id   ce95c4799fa966f06adcaf32b3a6de94
#
_cell.length_a   1.000
_cell.length_b   1.000
_cell.length_c   1.000
_cell.angle_alpha   90.00
_cell.angle_beta   90.00
_cell.angle_gamma   90.00
#
_symmetry.space_group_name_H-M   'P 1'
#
loop_
_entity.id
_entity.type
_entity.pdbx_description
1 polymer ?
#
loop_
_entity_poly.entity_id
_entity_poly.type
_entity_poly.pdbx_seq_one_letter_code
_entity_poly.pdbx_strand_id
1 'polypeptide(L)'
;MKHILYSLVFVLVITSCKQEKLLTAQDIVDKTIEVSGGEKFKTSTILFDFRDIHYKAIRNNGIFQYERIINDSLGLIKDVLSNDGFKRYIDEKEVAVVDSMAAKYTRSVNSVHYFSVLPFGLNDAAVNKEYLGEVIIKDKNYYKIKVSFSQDGGGDDYEDVFVYWIGKEDFKVDYLAYSYMDSPTDLGLRFREAYNERYVNGLRFVDYNNYKPESEITDLFILDSLFNSGKLKLLSKIENVNIEVN
;
A
#
# COMPACT_ATOMS: atom_id res chain seq x y z
N MET A 1 61.33 37.52 43.08
CA MET A 1 60.97 36.26 42.37
C MET A 1 59.44 36.12 42.33
N LYS A 2 58.85 36.33 41.16
CA LYS A 2 57.42 36.24 40.97
C LYS A 2 57.07 34.87 40.35
N HIS A 3 56.36 34.03 41.09
CA HIS A 3 55.87 32.75 40.59
C HIS A 3 54.56 33.02 39.85
N ILE A 4 54.52 32.81 38.53
CA ILE A 4 53.33 32.84 37.70
C ILE A 4 52.74 31.41 37.67
N LEU A 5 51.61 31.24 38.30
CA LEU A 5 50.82 29.97 38.30
C LEU A 5 49.99 29.93 37.06
N TYR A 6 50.29 29.06 36.08
CA TYR A 6 49.45 28.79 34.92
C TYR A 6 48.37 27.76 35.28
N SER A 7 47.12 28.20 35.44
CA SER A 7 45.97 27.32 35.55
C SER A 7 45.57 26.84 34.16
N LEU A 8 45.81 25.56 33.88
CA LEU A 8 45.35 24.88 32.69
C LEU A 8 43.88 24.53 32.85
N VAL A 9 42.99 25.28 32.21
CA VAL A 9 41.56 24.96 32.15
C VAL A 9 41.33 23.87 31.11
N PHE A 10 41.06 22.65 31.54
CA PHE A 10 40.71 21.51 30.69
C PHE A 10 39.20 21.58 30.36
N VAL A 11 38.84 22.06 29.17
CA VAL A 11 37.47 22.07 28.68
C VAL A 11 37.11 20.67 28.22
N LEU A 12 36.33 19.94 29.04
CA LEU A 12 35.69 18.67 28.66
C LEU A 12 34.57 18.95 27.66
N VAL A 13 34.85 18.73 26.39
CA VAL A 13 33.78 18.70 25.33
C VAL A 13 33.03 17.37 25.46
N ILE A 14 31.89 17.39 26.14
CA ILE A 14 30.95 16.26 26.18
C ILE A 14 30.27 16.22 24.83
N THR A 15 30.78 15.42 23.89
CA THR A 15 30.06 15.04 22.69
C THR A 15 28.93 14.10 23.11
N SER A 16 27.72 14.65 23.33
CA SER A 16 26.49 13.87 23.48
C SER A 16 26.23 13.20 22.16
N CYS A 17 26.64 11.93 22.01
CA CYS A 17 26.06 11.06 20.96
C CYS A 17 24.56 10.96 21.24
N LYS A 18 23.74 11.66 20.45
CA LYS A 18 22.31 11.37 20.36
C LYS A 18 22.22 9.95 19.80
N GLN A 19 21.90 9.00 20.65
CA GLN A 19 21.55 7.66 20.23
C GLN A 19 20.29 7.81 19.35
N GLU A 20 20.40 7.59 18.05
CA GLU A 20 19.26 7.60 17.16
C GLU A 20 18.29 6.53 17.66
N LYS A 21 17.08 6.96 18.01
CA LYS A 21 16.01 6.04 18.42
C LYS A 21 15.70 5.13 17.22
N LEU A 22 15.88 3.84 17.38
CA LEU A 22 15.48 2.86 16.38
C LEU A 22 13.97 3.01 16.13
N LEU A 23 13.61 3.18 14.87
CA LEU A 23 12.21 3.30 14.47
C LEU A 23 11.52 1.95 14.60
N THR A 24 10.32 1.96 15.15
CA THR A 24 9.44 0.80 15.17
C THR A 24 8.74 0.63 13.81
N ALA A 25 8.12 -0.52 13.54
CA ALA A 25 7.29 -0.72 12.36
C ALA A 25 6.17 0.34 12.28
N GLN A 26 5.60 0.71 13.43
CA GLN A 26 4.58 1.76 13.50
C GLN A 26 5.14 3.14 13.15
N ASP A 27 6.30 3.54 13.71
CA ASP A 27 6.93 4.83 13.40
C ASP A 27 7.24 4.96 11.88
N ILE A 28 7.67 3.85 11.25
CA ILE A 28 7.98 3.81 9.82
C ILE A 28 6.72 3.97 8.98
N VAL A 29 5.66 3.21 9.30
CA VAL A 29 4.37 3.27 8.58
C VAL A 29 3.71 4.62 8.74
N ASP A 30 3.74 5.24 9.94
CA ASP A 30 3.19 6.58 10.17
C ASP A 30 3.83 7.62 9.25
N LYS A 31 5.16 7.63 9.16
CA LYS A 31 5.89 8.52 8.25
C LYS A 31 5.58 8.22 6.78
N THR A 32 5.39 6.95 6.43
CA THR A 32 5.07 6.53 5.07
C THR A 32 3.68 7.04 4.65
N ILE A 33 2.71 6.97 5.54
CA ILE A 33 1.37 7.53 5.31
C ILE A 33 1.45 9.05 5.20
N GLU A 34 2.20 9.72 6.09
CA GLU A 34 2.36 11.17 6.09
C GLU A 34 2.92 11.69 4.77
N VAL A 35 4.04 11.13 4.27
CA VAL A 35 4.66 11.56 3.00
C VAL A 35 3.81 11.25 1.78
N SER A 36 2.86 10.32 1.90
CA SER A 36 1.94 9.94 0.82
C SER A 36 0.66 10.78 0.77
N GLY A 37 0.44 11.68 1.75
CA GLY A 37 -0.71 12.58 1.77
C GLY A 37 -1.48 12.59 3.08
N GLY A 38 -1.23 11.62 3.98
CA GLY A 38 -1.72 11.61 5.35
C GLY A 38 -3.24 11.68 5.47
N GLU A 39 -3.70 12.58 6.32
CA GLU A 39 -5.13 12.77 6.66
C GLU A 39 -6.01 13.18 5.46
N LYS A 40 -5.42 13.73 4.38
CA LYS A 40 -6.19 14.13 3.19
C LYS A 40 -6.96 12.97 2.56
N PHE A 41 -6.45 11.75 2.66
CA PHE A 41 -7.17 10.57 2.16
C PHE A 41 -8.52 10.37 2.85
N LYS A 42 -8.65 10.76 4.12
CA LYS A 42 -9.87 10.53 4.93
C LYS A 42 -11.08 11.35 4.48
N THR A 43 -10.85 12.45 3.75
CA THR A 43 -11.92 13.38 3.33
C THR A 43 -11.87 13.67 1.84
N SER A 44 -11.24 12.80 1.04
CA SER A 44 -11.05 13.00 -0.39
C SER A 44 -12.09 12.30 -1.24
N THR A 45 -12.40 12.89 -2.39
CA THR A 45 -13.03 12.21 -3.53
C THR A 45 -11.95 11.98 -4.58
N ILE A 46 -11.69 10.71 -4.92
CA ILE A 46 -10.68 10.30 -5.89
C ILE A 46 -11.36 9.62 -7.06
N LEU A 47 -11.08 10.11 -8.28
CA LEU A 47 -11.51 9.49 -9.52
C LEU A 47 -10.27 9.02 -10.28
N PHE A 48 -10.36 7.92 -10.98
CA PHE A 48 -9.30 7.42 -11.86
C PHE A 48 -9.84 6.36 -12.82
N ASP A 49 -9.11 6.15 -13.89
CA ASP A 49 -9.36 5.03 -14.79
C ASP A 49 -8.27 3.97 -14.61
N PHE A 50 -8.68 2.71 -14.55
CA PHE A 50 -7.80 1.56 -14.59
C PHE A 50 -8.27 0.61 -15.70
N ARG A 51 -7.43 0.44 -16.73
CA ARG A 51 -7.84 -0.17 -18.00
C ARG A 51 -9.02 0.62 -18.59
N ASP A 52 -10.07 -0.07 -19.03
CA ASP A 52 -11.26 0.55 -19.64
C ASP A 52 -12.41 0.75 -18.63
N ILE A 53 -12.07 0.84 -17.35
CA ILE A 53 -13.03 0.92 -16.25
C ILE A 53 -12.80 2.20 -15.45
N HIS A 54 -13.87 2.94 -15.20
CA HIS A 54 -13.84 4.13 -14.37
C HIS A 54 -14.11 3.81 -12.90
N TYR A 55 -13.31 4.37 -11.99
CA TYR A 55 -13.41 4.19 -10.55
C TYR A 55 -13.60 5.53 -9.84
N LYS A 56 -14.43 5.52 -8.79
CA LYS A 56 -14.62 6.69 -7.93
C LYS A 56 -14.64 6.25 -6.48
N ALA A 57 -13.84 6.91 -5.65
CA ALA A 57 -13.86 6.74 -4.20
C ALA A 57 -14.26 8.03 -3.52
N ILE A 58 -15.26 7.98 -2.66
CA ILE A 58 -15.66 9.08 -1.76
C ILE A 58 -15.33 8.63 -0.36
N ARG A 59 -14.58 9.44 0.40
CA ARG A 59 -14.23 9.18 1.80
C ARG A 59 -14.58 10.39 2.65
N ASN A 60 -15.18 10.14 3.80
CA ASN A 60 -15.48 11.17 4.81
C ASN A 60 -15.36 10.58 6.22
N ASN A 61 -14.14 10.58 6.79
CA ASN A 61 -13.84 10.20 8.16
C ASN A 61 -14.47 8.86 8.59
N GLY A 62 -14.22 7.79 7.84
CA GLY A 62 -14.70 6.44 8.09
C GLY A 62 -15.98 6.07 7.34
N ILE A 63 -16.69 7.04 6.78
CA ILE A 63 -17.75 6.78 5.81
C ILE A 63 -17.09 6.69 4.43
N PHE A 64 -17.39 5.64 3.68
CA PHE A 64 -16.85 5.47 2.34
C PHE A 64 -17.91 5.00 1.33
N GLN A 65 -17.68 5.34 0.08
CA GLN A 65 -18.37 4.78 -1.08
C GLN A 65 -17.34 4.59 -2.19
N TYR A 66 -17.20 3.35 -2.65
CA TYR A 66 -16.33 2.96 -3.77
C TYR A 66 -17.19 2.54 -4.93
N GLU A 67 -16.94 3.11 -6.09
CA GLU A 67 -17.69 2.85 -7.31
C GLU A 67 -16.76 2.24 -8.37
N ARG A 68 -17.31 1.32 -9.14
CA ARG A 68 -16.73 0.79 -10.37
C ARG A 68 -17.78 0.93 -11.48
N ILE A 69 -17.45 1.64 -12.55
CA ILE A 69 -18.39 1.97 -13.63
C ILE A 69 -17.86 1.33 -14.93
N ILE A 70 -18.67 0.50 -15.55
CA ILE A 70 -18.32 -0.29 -16.73
C ILE A 70 -19.37 -0.05 -17.81
N ASN A 71 -18.93 0.26 -19.02
CA ASN A 71 -19.78 0.22 -20.21
C ASN A 71 -19.86 -1.23 -20.71
N ASP A 72 -21.03 -1.82 -20.67
CA ASP A 72 -21.28 -3.20 -21.07
C ASP A 72 -22.42 -3.27 -22.11
N SER A 73 -22.57 -4.41 -22.78
CA SER A 73 -23.68 -4.66 -23.69
C SER A 73 -25.06 -4.61 -23.02
N LEU A 74 -25.12 -4.76 -21.71
CA LEU A 74 -26.34 -4.66 -20.89
C LEU A 74 -26.69 -3.21 -20.50
N GLY A 75 -25.82 -2.24 -20.79
CA GLY A 75 -25.93 -0.84 -20.39
C GLY A 75 -24.78 -0.37 -19.52
N LEU A 76 -24.95 0.78 -18.87
CA LEU A 76 -23.99 1.32 -17.91
C LEU A 76 -24.11 0.59 -16.57
N ILE A 77 -23.16 -0.30 -16.27
CA ILE A 77 -23.11 -1.01 -15.00
C ILE A 77 -22.34 -0.16 -13.99
N LYS A 78 -22.97 0.09 -12.83
CA LYS A 78 -22.33 0.76 -11.69
C LYS A 78 -22.41 -0.15 -10.46
N ASP A 79 -21.24 -0.62 -10.02
CA ASP A 79 -21.08 -1.32 -8.74
C ASP A 79 -20.70 -0.31 -7.66
N VAL A 80 -21.39 -0.37 -6.54
CA VAL A 80 -21.19 0.50 -5.38
C VAL A 80 -20.93 -0.36 -4.15
N LEU A 81 -19.77 -0.16 -3.52
CA LEU A 81 -19.42 -0.72 -2.22
C LEU A 81 -19.34 0.42 -1.20
N SER A 82 -20.08 0.31 -0.11
CA SER A 82 -20.11 1.31 0.95
C SER A 82 -20.18 0.66 2.33
N ASN A 83 -20.28 1.48 3.39
CA ASN A 83 -20.52 0.99 4.75
C ASN A 83 -21.82 0.16 4.86
N ASP A 84 -22.79 0.37 3.95
CA ASP A 84 -24.07 -0.36 3.91
C ASP A 84 -24.00 -1.66 3.07
N GLY A 85 -22.81 -2.00 2.55
CA GLY A 85 -22.58 -3.18 1.72
C GLY A 85 -22.54 -2.89 0.23
N PHE A 86 -22.72 -3.96 -0.56
CA PHE A 86 -22.61 -3.93 -2.02
C PHE A 86 -23.98 -3.76 -2.70
N LYS A 87 -24.02 -2.91 -3.74
CA LYS A 87 -25.18 -2.74 -4.64
C LYS A 87 -24.70 -2.64 -6.09
N ARG A 88 -25.51 -3.13 -7.01
CA ARG A 88 -25.30 -2.98 -8.45
C ARG A 88 -26.46 -2.23 -9.10
N TYR A 89 -26.12 -1.36 -10.03
CA TYR A 89 -27.07 -0.63 -10.85
C TYR A 89 -26.78 -0.90 -12.33
N ILE A 90 -27.82 -0.99 -13.15
CA ILE A 90 -27.76 -1.01 -14.62
C ILE A 90 -28.64 0.14 -15.11
N ASP A 91 -28.08 1.08 -15.87
CA ASP A 91 -28.77 2.31 -16.32
C ASP A 91 -29.53 2.98 -15.16
N GLU A 92 -28.80 3.21 -14.04
CA GLU A 92 -29.29 3.85 -12.79
C GLU A 92 -30.40 3.05 -12.04
N LYS A 93 -30.78 1.85 -12.48
CA LYS A 93 -31.74 1.00 -11.79
C LYS A 93 -31.02 -0.05 -10.95
N GLU A 94 -31.35 -0.12 -9.66
CA GLU A 94 -30.81 -1.16 -8.77
C GLU A 94 -31.29 -2.54 -9.25
N VAL A 95 -30.35 -3.49 -9.35
CA VAL A 95 -30.62 -4.86 -9.73
C VAL A 95 -30.18 -5.83 -8.64
N ALA A 96 -30.97 -6.86 -8.41
CA ALA A 96 -30.64 -7.90 -7.44
C ALA A 96 -29.44 -8.72 -7.95
N VAL A 97 -28.48 -8.95 -7.05
CA VAL A 97 -27.30 -9.79 -7.28
C VAL A 97 -27.32 -10.93 -6.28
N VAL A 98 -27.10 -12.16 -6.74
CA VAL A 98 -27.00 -13.31 -5.82
C VAL A 98 -25.76 -13.18 -4.92
N ASP A 99 -25.84 -13.64 -3.68
CA ASP A 99 -24.82 -13.39 -2.64
C ASP A 99 -23.41 -13.78 -3.06
N SER A 100 -23.24 -14.93 -3.72
CA SER A 100 -21.92 -15.39 -4.19
C SER A 100 -21.29 -14.46 -5.23
N MET A 101 -22.09 -13.85 -6.09
CA MET A 101 -21.64 -12.87 -7.08
C MET A 101 -21.42 -11.51 -6.43
N ALA A 102 -22.27 -11.11 -5.47
CA ALA A 102 -22.09 -9.88 -4.71
C ALA A 102 -20.75 -9.91 -3.97
N ALA A 103 -20.41 -11.01 -3.28
CA ALA A 103 -19.11 -11.18 -2.63
C ALA A 103 -17.94 -11.07 -3.62
N LYS A 104 -18.02 -11.72 -4.79
CA LYS A 104 -17.00 -11.61 -5.85
C LYS A 104 -16.82 -10.18 -6.35
N TYR A 105 -17.91 -9.47 -6.58
CA TYR A 105 -17.86 -8.08 -7.05
C TYR A 105 -17.34 -7.14 -5.95
N THR A 106 -17.74 -7.36 -4.70
CA THR A 106 -17.19 -6.63 -3.52
C THR A 106 -15.68 -6.72 -3.48
N ARG A 107 -15.11 -7.93 -3.51
CA ARG A 107 -13.64 -8.12 -3.52
C ARG A 107 -12.99 -7.42 -4.71
N SER A 108 -13.58 -7.53 -5.91
CA SER A 108 -13.04 -6.90 -7.11
C SER A 108 -13.05 -5.37 -7.05
N VAL A 109 -14.10 -4.74 -6.50
CA VAL A 109 -14.15 -3.29 -6.29
C VAL A 109 -13.16 -2.88 -5.22
N ASN A 110 -13.19 -3.57 -4.06
CA ASN A 110 -12.34 -3.25 -2.92
C ASN A 110 -10.85 -3.32 -3.27
N SER A 111 -10.41 -4.38 -3.95
CA SER A 111 -8.99 -4.57 -4.26
C SER A 111 -8.40 -3.45 -5.11
N VAL A 112 -9.11 -2.97 -6.13
CA VAL A 112 -8.61 -1.88 -6.97
C VAL A 112 -8.50 -0.58 -6.16
N HIS A 113 -9.52 -0.24 -5.37
CA HIS A 113 -9.49 0.95 -4.51
C HIS A 113 -8.42 0.85 -3.42
N TYR A 114 -8.22 -0.32 -2.81
CA TYR A 114 -7.18 -0.56 -1.81
C TYR A 114 -5.78 -0.31 -2.38
N PHE A 115 -5.45 -0.99 -3.49
CA PHE A 115 -4.12 -0.87 -4.08
C PHE A 115 -3.83 0.51 -4.67
N SER A 116 -4.85 1.26 -5.10
CA SER A 116 -4.67 2.57 -5.72
C SER A 116 -4.23 3.66 -4.73
N VAL A 117 -4.44 3.47 -3.43
CA VAL A 117 -4.20 4.49 -2.39
C VAL A 117 -3.17 4.08 -1.35
N LEU A 118 -2.48 2.95 -1.54
CA LEU A 118 -1.42 2.54 -0.61
C LEU A 118 -0.35 3.64 -0.47
N PRO A 119 0.11 3.91 0.76
CA PRO A 119 -0.04 3.13 2.00
C PRO A 119 -1.24 3.54 2.89
N PHE A 120 -2.19 4.32 2.41
CA PHE A 120 -3.38 4.66 3.19
C PHE A 120 -4.13 3.38 3.61
N GLY A 121 -4.61 3.33 4.84
CA GLY A 121 -5.25 2.14 5.42
C GLY A 121 -4.29 1.23 6.22
N LEU A 122 -2.96 1.40 6.10
CA LEU A 122 -2.02 0.60 6.90
C LEU A 122 -2.07 0.88 8.42
N ASN A 123 -2.84 1.88 8.85
CA ASN A 123 -3.11 2.18 10.26
C ASN A 123 -4.53 1.80 10.71
N ASP A 124 -5.28 1.08 9.87
CA ASP A 124 -6.58 0.57 10.28
C ASP A 124 -6.44 -0.47 11.39
N ALA A 125 -7.46 -0.57 12.24
CA ALA A 125 -7.41 -1.34 13.49
C ALA A 125 -7.08 -2.83 13.29
N ALA A 126 -7.46 -3.41 12.14
CA ALA A 126 -7.20 -4.80 11.81
C ALA A 126 -5.77 -5.06 11.30
N VAL A 127 -4.96 -4.01 11.07
CA VAL A 127 -3.64 -4.13 10.43
C VAL A 127 -2.54 -4.36 11.45
N ASN A 128 -1.88 -5.50 11.36
CA ASN A 128 -0.72 -5.86 12.17
C ASN A 128 0.57 -5.60 11.38
N LYS A 129 1.56 -4.98 12.02
CA LYS A 129 2.84 -4.58 11.42
C LYS A 129 4.01 -5.21 12.15
N GLU A 130 4.95 -5.80 11.42
CA GLU A 130 6.16 -6.42 11.95
C GLU A 130 7.38 -5.89 11.18
N TYR A 131 8.38 -5.40 11.92
CA TYR A 131 9.65 -4.98 11.32
C TYR A 131 10.55 -6.19 11.08
N LEU A 132 10.87 -6.46 9.81
CA LEU A 132 11.70 -7.59 9.39
C LEU A 132 13.19 -7.23 9.19
N GLY A 133 13.57 -5.97 9.45
CA GLY A 133 14.95 -5.52 9.25
C GLY A 133 15.10 -4.58 8.05
N GLU A 134 16.35 -4.44 7.62
CA GLU A 134 16.74 -3.59 6.49
C GLU A 134 17.30 -4.44 5.36
N VAL A 135 17.04 -4.00 4.13
CA VAL A 135 17.54 -4.67 2.92
C VAL A 135 17.99 -3.63 1.88
N ILE A 136 18.81 -4.08 0.94
CA ILE A 136 19.21 -3.27 -0.21
C ILE A 136 18.55 -3.84 -1.46
N ILE A 137 17.85 -2.97 -2.21
CA ILE A 137 17.30 -3.29 -3.53
C ILE A 137 17.81 -2.24 -4.51
N LYS A 138 18.47 -2.66 -5.60
CA LYS A 138 19.04 -1.76 -6.61
C LYS A 138 19.82 -0.58 -6.00
N ASP A 139 20.73 -0.88 -5.07
CA ASP A 139 21.64 0.07 -4.40
C ASP A 139 20.96 1.12 -3.47
N LYS A 140 19.65 1.01 -3.22
CA LYS A 140 18.90 1.84 -2.25
C LYS A 140 18.57 1.02 -1.00
N ASN A 141 18.65 1.66 0.18
CA ASN A 141 18.34 1.05 1.48
C ASN A 141 16.85 1.16 1.79
N TYR A 142 16.26 0.06 2.29
CA TYR A 142 14.85 -0.04 2.63
C TYR A 142 14.62 -0.63 4.01
N TYR A 143 13.60 -0.14 4.71
CA TYR A 143 12.94 -0.86 5.78
C TYR A 143 12.04 -1.93 5.16
N LYS A 144 12.09 -3.15 5.70
CA LYS A 144 11.23 -4.26 5.29
C LYS A 144 10.17 -4.48 6.36
N ILE A 145 8.91 -4.27 5.99
CA ILE A 145 7.75 -4.35 6.90
C ILE A 145 6.80 -5.42 6.41
N LYS A 146 6.52 -6.41 7.26
CA LYS A 146 5.43 -7.36 7.04
C LYS A 146 4.13 -6.75 7.57
N VAL A 147 3.06 -6.96 6.81
CA VAL A 147 1.70 -6.60 7.17
C VAL A 147 0.82 -7.84 7.06
N SER A 148 0.02 -8.06 8.10
CA SER A 148 -1.03 -9.09 8.15
C SER A 148 -2.28 -8.49 8.76
N PHE A 149 -3.40 -9.20 8.69
CA PHE A 149 -4.68 -8.69 9.13
C PHE A 149 -5.28 -9.59 10.21
N SER A 150 -5.95 -8.99 11.18
CA SER A 150 -6.78 -9.72 12.12
C SER A 150 -8.06 -10.14 11.42
N GLN A 151 -8.61 -11.31 11.76
CA GLN A 151 -9.86 -11.79 11.19
C GLN A 151 -11.02 -10.83 11.44
N ASP A 152 -11.08 -10.26 12.65
CA ASP A 152 -12.04 -9.21 12.98
C ASP A 152 -11.60 -7.89 12.33
N GLY A 153 -12.42 -7.39 11.41
CA GLY A 153 -12.17 -6.17 10.65
C GLY A 153 -11.21 -6.30 9.46
N GLY A 154 -10.60 -7.47 9.22
CA GLY A 154 -9.62 -7.69 8.13
C GLY A 154 -10.26 -7.93 6.76
N GLY A 155 -11.59 -8.07 6.69
CA GLY A 155 -12.31 -8.36 5.45
C GLY A 155 -12.23 -9.82 5.02
N ASP A 156 -12.68 -10.11 3.79
CA ASP A 156 -12.74 -11.47 3.24
C ASP A 156 -11.33 -12.08 3.03
N ASP A 157 -10.35 -11.24 2.71
CA ASP A 157 -8.99 -11.66 2.34
C ASP A 157 -8.00 -11.43 3.52
N TYR A 158 -8.46 -11.56 4.78
CA TYR A 158 -7.64 -11.32 5.99
C TYR A 158 -6.44 -12.27 6.13
N GLU A 159 -6.44 -13.41 5.45
CA GLU A 159 -5.33 -14.36 5.44
C GLU A 159 -4.17 -13.92 4.54
N ASP A 160 -4.38 -12.91 3.69
CA ASP A 160 -3.33 -12.37 2.84
C ASP A 160 -2.19 -11.75 3.68
N VAL A 161 -0.96 -12.00 3.25
CA VAL A 161 0.23 -11.43 3.86
C VAL A 161 0.90 -10.51 2.87
N PHE A 162 1.26 -9.32 3.34
CA PHE A 162 1.99 -8.32 2.54
C PHE A 162 3.39 -8.08 3.09
N VAL A 163 4.30 -7.69 2.22
CA VAL A 163 5.61 -7.13 2.58
C VAL A 163 5.77 -5.82 1.84
N TYR A 164 6.16 -4.77 2.56
CA TYR A 164 6.45 -3.45 2.02
C TYR A 164 7.92 -3.14 2.17
N TRP A 165 8.53 -2.60 1.13
CA TRP A 165 9.88 -2.04 1.16
C TRP A 165 9.76 -0.52 1.07
N ILE A 166 10.10 0.13 2.18
CA ILE A 166 9.94 1.56 2.42
C ILE A 166 11.32 2.20 2.42
N GLY A 167 11.56 3.18 1.55
CA GLY A 167 12.83 3.87 1.43
C GLY A 167 13.26 4.50 2.76
N LYS A 168 14.51 4.28 3.18
CA LYS A 168 15.00 4.81 4.47
C LYS A 168 15.15 6.33 4.50
N GLU A 169 15.37 6.95 3.38
CA GLU A 169 15.58 8.40 3.27
C GLU A 169 14.28 9.19 3.08
N ASP A 170 13.34 8.62 2.32
CA ASP A 170 12.14 9.32 1.85
C ASP A 170 10.82 8.75 2.40
N PHE A 171 10.87 7.61 3.11
CA PHE A 171 9.71 6.90 3.66
C PHE A 171 8.64 6.55 2.63
N LYS A 172 9.02 6.40 1.36
CA LYS A 172 8.10 6.01 0.29
C LYS A 172 8.08 4.50 0.12
N VAL A 173 6.90 3.95 -0.19
CA VAL A 173 6.78 2.58 -0.66
C VAL A 173 7.24 2.54 -2.12
N ASP A 174 8.36 1.88 -2.39
CA ASP A 174 8.86 1.65 -3.74
C ASP A 174 8.58 0.23 -4.22
N TYR A 175 8.49 -0.72 -3.28
CA TYR A 175 8.13 -2.10 -3.60
C TYR A 175 7.12 -2.63 -2.60
N LEU A 176 6.26 -3.53 -3.07
CA LEU A 176 5.41 -4.34 -2.22
C LEU A 176 5.30 -5.75 -2.80
N ALA A 177 5.09 -6.72 -1.93
CA ALA A 177 4.76 -8.09 -2.32
C ALA A 177 3.59 -8.59 -1.49
N TYR A 178 2.87 -9.57 -2.02
CA TYR A 178 1.80 -10.21 -1.28
C TYR A 178 1.59 -11.64 -1.73
N SER A 179 1.09 -12.44 -0.77
CA SER A 179 0.57 -13.77 -1.01
C SER A 179 -0.95 -13.74 -0.95
N TYR A 180 -1.60 -14.55 -1.77
CA TYR A 180 -3.06 -14.71 -1.80
C TYR A 180 -3.41 -16.13 -2.22
N MET A 181 -4.58 -16.61 -1.83
CA MET A 181 -5.07 -17.92 -2.25
C MET A 181 -5.90 -17.77 -3.54
N ASP A 182 -5.38 -18.31 -4.65
CA ASP A 182 -6.13 -18.35 -5.93
C ASP A 182 -7.16 -19.49 -5.92
N SER A 183 -6.84 -20.57 -5.20
CA SER A 183 -7.73 -21.67 -4.83
C SER A 183 -7.28 -22.24 -3.48
N PRO A 184 -8.05 -23.13 -2.82
CA PRO A 184 -7.66 -23.68 -1.52
C PRO A 184 -6.28 -24.38 -1.46
N THR A 185 -5.70 -24.67 -2.61
CA THR A 185 -4.40 -25.36 -2.73
C THR A 185 -3.37 -24.59 -3.54
N ASP A 186 -3.71 -23.41 -4.06
CA ASP A 186 -2.82 -22.63 -4.94
C ASP A 186 -2.50 -21.27 -4.33
N LEU A 187 -1.27 -21.16 -3.80
CA LEU A 187 -0.73 -19.94 -3.24
C LEU A 187 -0.13 -19.07 -4.33
N GLY A 188 -0.76 -17.96 -4.62
CA GLY A 188 -0.24 -16.96 -5.53
C GLY A 188 0.72 -15.98 -4.84
N LEU A 189 1.84 -15.65 -5.50
CA LEU A 189 2.76 -14.60 -5.06
C LEU A 189 2.85 -13.51 -6.12
N ARG A 190 2.85 -12.26 -5.69
CA ARG A 190 3.10 -11.09 -6.53
C ARG A 190 4.14 -10.20 -5.89
N PHE A 191 4.94 -9.57 -6.75
CA PHE A 191 5.88 -8.52 -6.37
C PHE A 191 5.61 -7.32 -7.27
N ARG A 192 5.51 -6.14 -6.70
CA ARG A 192 5.24 -4.90 -7.42
C ARG A 192 6.36 -3.90 -7.20
N GLU A 193 6.86 -3.33 -8.28
CA GLU A 193 7.82 -2.24 -8.30
C GLU A 193 7.08 -0.97 -8.69
N ALA A 194 7.12 0.05 -7.84
CA ALA A 194 6.51 1.35 -8.12
C ALA A 194 7.31 2.13 -9.16
N TYR A 195 6.60 2.82 -10.04
CA TYR A 195 7.19 3.77 -11.00
C TYR A 195 6.19 4.89 -11.30
N ASN A 196 6.58 5.87 -12.11
CA ASN A 196 5.71 6.99 -12.53
C ASN A 196 5.02 7.69 -11.34
N GLU A 197 5.84 8.03 -10.31
CA GLU A 197 5.35 8.73 -9.13
C GLU A 197 4.79 10.10 -9.50
N ARG A 198 3.64 10.43 -8.92
CA ARG A 198 2.99 11.73 -9.07
C ARG A 198 2.18 12.10 -7.85
N TYR A 199 2.04 13.40 -7.61
CA TYR A 199 1.17 13.93 -6.58
C TYR A 199 0.01 14.69 -7.24
N VAL A 200 -1.21 14.29 -6.92
CA VAL A 200 -2.44 14.97 -7.35
C VAL A 200 -3.13 15.53 -6.12
N ASN A 201 -3.29 16.83 -6.06
CA ASN A 201 -3.80 17.55 -4.88
C ASN A 201 -3.15 17.11 -3.55
N GLY A 202 -1.83 16.81 -3.59
CA GLY A 202 -1.04 16.42 -2.41
C GLY A 202 -1.20 14.96 -1.97
N LEU A 203 -1.92 14.12 -2.70
CA LEU A 203 -1.94 12.67 -2.54
C LEU A 203 -0.97 12.01 -3.52
N ARG A 204 -0.17 11.07 -3.01
CA ARG A 204 0.82 10.31 -3.80
C ARG A 204 0.14 9.17 -4.55
N PHE A 205 0.44 9.07 -5.84
CA PHE A 205 0.06 7.94 -6.69
C PHE A 205 1.28 7.39 -7.41
N VAL A 206 1.30 6.10 -7.63
CA VAL A 206 2.30 5.39 -8.41
C VAL A 206 1.64 4.37 -9.32
N ASP A 207 2.33 4.02 -10.38
CA ASP A 207 2.02 2.85 -11.19
C ASP A 207 2.93 1.69 -10.77
N TYR A 208 2.59 0.46 -11.16
CA TYR A 208 3.37 -0.71 -10.77
C TYR A 208 3.73 -1.60 -11.94
N ASN A 209 5.01 -1.98 -12.02
CA ASN A 209 5.41 -3.20 -12.70
C ASN A 209 5.04 -4.38 -11.81
N ASN A 210 4.23 -5.30 -12.30
CA ASN A 210 3.72 -6.43 -11.54
C ASN A 210 4.42 -7.72 -11.98
N TYR A 211 5.11 -8.35 -11.05
CA TYR A 211 5.94 -9.54 -11.28
C TYR A 211 5.40 -10.77 -10.54
N LYS A 212 5.82 -11.94 -11.01
CA LYS A 212 5.70 -13.22 -10.28
C LYS A 212 7.03 -13.97 -10.30
N PRO A 213 7.27 -14.93 -9.39
CA PRO A 213 8.39 -15.86 -9.50
C PRO A 213 8.36 -16.64 -10.83
N GLU A 214 9.54 -16.94 -11.38
CA GLU A 214 9.67 -17.78 -12.59
C GLU A 214 9.49 -19.27 -12.29
N SER A 215 9.76 -19.69 -11.06
CA SER A 215 9.60 -21.05 -10.56
C SER A 215 8.61 -21.11 -9.43
N GLU A 216 8.19 -22.31 -9.04
CA GLU A 216 7.33 -22.54 -7.87
C GLU A 216 8.07 -22.11 -6.60
N ILE A 217 7.66 -20.99 -6.02
CA ILE A 217 8.16 -20.42 -4.79
C ILE A 217 6.95 -20.15 -3.89
N THR A 218 7.05 -20.56 -2.62
CA THR A 218 6.02 -20.32 -1.60
C THR A 218 6.46 -19.31 -0.54
N ASP A 219 7.74 -18.93 -0.53
CA ASP A 219 8.28 -17.96 0.43
C ASP A 219 8.18 -16.54 -0.10
N LEU A 220 7.24 -15.78 0.46
CA LEU A 220 7.01 -14.38 0.17
C LEU A 220 8.23 -13.49 0.53
N PHE A 221 8.97 -13.90 1.57
CA PHE A 221 9.99 -13.04 2.18
C PHE A 221 11.31 -12.98 1.41
N ILE A 222 11.50 -13.83 0.39
CA ILE A 222 12.70 -13.80 -0.45
C ILE A 222 12.50 -13.08 -1.79
N LEU A 223 11.32 -12.49 -2.05
CA LEU A 223 11.00 -11.90 -3.35
C LEU A 223 11.89 -10.70 -3.70
N ASP A 224 12.36 -9.93 -2.72
CA ASP A 224 13.39 -8.89 -2.92
C ASP A 224 14.72 -9.46 -3.46
N SER A 225 15.16 -10.57 -2.93
CA SER A 225 16.38 -11.25 -3.38
C SER A 225 16.21 -11.83 -4.79
N LEU A 226 15.05 -12.41 -5.08
CA LEU A 226 14.72 -12.91 -6.42
C LEU A 226 14.63 -11.75 -7.44
N PHE A 227 14.07 -10.61 -7.03
CA PHE A 227 14.01 -9.42 -7.86
C PHE A 227 15.42 -8.89 -8.18
N ASN A 228 16.28 -8.72 -7.18
CA ASN A 228 17.67 -8.30 -7.35
C ASN A 228 18.47 -9.24 -8.25
N SER A 229 18.18 -10.54 -8.23
CA SER A 229 18.85 -11.55 -9.07
C SER A 229 18.20 -11.78 -10.43
N GLY A 230 17.15 -11.01 -10.79
CA GLY A 230 16.47 -11.12 -12.07
C GLY A 230 15.65 -12.40 -12.26
N LYS A 231 15.18 -13.02 -11.16
CA LYS A 231 14.41 -14.28 -11.14
C LYS A 231 12.89 -14.08 -11.00
N LEU A 232 12.42 -12.85 -11.23
CA LEU A 232 11.01 -12.53 -11.31
C LEU A 232 10.62 -12.18 -12.74
N LYS A 233 9.52 -12.73 -13.22
CA LYS A 233 8.95 -12.46 -14.54
C LYS A 233 7.93 -11.33 -14.47
N LEU A 234 8.06 -10.31 -15.31
CA LEU A 234 7.05 -9.28 -15.50
C LEU A 234 5.77 -9.89 -16.09
N LEU A 235 4.64 -9.71 -15.42
CA LEU A 235 3.33 -10.17 -15.85
C LEU A 235 2.54 -9.08 -16.56
N SER A 236 2.54 -7.87 -15.99
CA SER A 236 1.70 -6.77 -16.45
C SER A 236 2.18 -5.46 -15.85
N LYS A 237 1.70 -4.37 -16.41
CA LYS A 237 1.73 -3.05 -15.81
C LYS A 237 0.38 -2.71 -15.22
N ILE A 238 0.37 -2.04 -14.08
CA ILE A 238 -0.81 -1.55 -13.38
C ILE A 238 -0.69 -0.03 -13.38
N GLU A 239 -1.46 0.62 -14.21
CA GLU A 239 -1.40 2.05 -14.44
C GLU A 239 -2.77 2.66 -14.16
N ASN A 240 -2.81 3.62 -13.23
CA ASN A 240 -4.00 4.42 -12.97
C ASN A 240 -3.86 5.73 -13.74
N VAL A 241 -4.78 6.03 -14.64
CA VAL A 241 -4.75 7.24 -15.47
C VAL A 241 -5.91 8.17 -15.13
N ASN A 242 -5.87 9.41 -15.63
CA ASN A 242 -6.92 10.41 -15.43
C ASN A 242 -7.28 10.62 -13.94
N ILE A 243 -6.26 10.63 -13.08
CA ILE A 243 -6.47 10.77 -11.62
C ILE A 243 -6.90 12.19 -11.31
N GLU A 244 -8.03 12.32 -10.62
CA GLU A 244 -8.54 13.59 -10.07
C GLU A 244 -8.75 13.42 -8.56
N VAL A 245 -8.43 14.45 -7.79
CA VAL A 245 -8.61 14.49 -6.33
C VAL A 245 -9.28 15.79 -5.93
N ASN A 246 -10.44 15.66 -5.27
CA ASN A 246 -11.26 16.76 -4.77
C ASN A 246 -11.50 16.64 -3.27
#